data_05b379687b6aa020a246bd913435c36b
#
_entry.id   05b379687b6aa020a246bd913435c36b
#
_cell.length_a   1.000
_cell.length_b   1.000
_cell.length_c   1.000
_cell.angle_alpha   90.00
_cell.angle_beta   90.00
_cell.angle_gamma   90.00
#
_symmetry.space_group_name_H-M   'P 1'
#
loop_
_entity.id
_entity.type
_entity.pdbx_description
1 polymer ?
#
loop_
_entity_poly.entity_id
_entity_poly.type
_entity_poly.pdbx_seq_one_letter_code
_entity_poly.pdbx_strand_id
1 'polypeptide(L)'
;MGDRVSVSFKQNVKMYNAKKQKEQEYREESPALFHHWGGTELPKVAFEWFKKVKIAASKIGGSDPFTRLEPRNLMVQLIGTLAREKWDQYSTGTGKHDTWMTHSMYLGKDENDGDNSDNGHYTIDVDTGKLYNDKGESIA
;
A
#
# COMPACT_ATOMS: atom_id res chain seq x y z
N MET A 1 11.77 18.86 11.34
CA MET A 1 11.87 17.42 11.59
C MET A 1 10.71 16.70 10.96
N GLY A 2 10.93 15.52 10.49
CA GLY A 2 9.90 14.72 9.82
C GLY A 2 9.41 13.60 10.71
N ASP A 3 8.43 12.88 10.20
CA ASP A 3 7.88 11.65 10.79
C ASP A 3 7.74 10.63 9.66
N ARG A 4 8.87 10.29 9.06
CA ARG A 4 9.00 9.61 7.79
C ARG A 4 8.67 8.13 7.89
N VAL A 5 7.97 7.63 6.89
CA VAL A 5 7.50 6.25 6.84
C VAL A 5 7.31 5.84 5.39
N SER A 6 7.33 4.54 5.13
CA SER A 6 6.90 4.01 3.84
C SER A 6 6.04 2.77 4.01
N VAL A 7 5.25 2.45 2.99
CA VAL A 7 4.38 1.28 2.96
C VAL A 7 4.33 0.69 1.56
N SER A 8 4.24 -0.63 1.47
CA SER A 8 4.04 -1.32 0.21
C SER A 8 3.10 -2.52 0.40
N PHE A 9 2.64 -3.07 -0.73
CA PHE A 9 1.88 -4.32 -0.78
C PHE A 9 2.76 -5.41 -1.36
N LYS A 10 2.62 -6.63 -0.87
CA LYS A 10 3.32 -7.80 -1.43
C LYS A 10 2.40 -8.98 -1.57
N GLN A 11 2.73 -9.87 -2.50
CA GLN A 11 2.03 -11.09 -2.77
C GLN A 11 2.99 -12.14 -3.30
N ASN A 12 2.78 -13.39 -2.95
CA ASN A 12 3.46 -14.50 -3.58
C ASN A 12 2.59 -15.03 -4.72
N VAL A 13 3.16 -15.08 -5.91
CA VAL A 13 2.47 -15.54 -7.12
C VAL A 13 3.10 -16.82 -7.60
N LYS A 14 2.27 -17.84 -7.87
CA LYS A 14 2.71 -19.09 -8.46
C LYS A 14 2.46 -19.05 -9.97
N MET A 15 3.54 -19.24 -10.73
CA MET A 15 3.47 -19.27 -12.20
C MET A 15 4.18 -20.50 -12.72
N TYR A 16 3.59 -21.12 -13.76
CA TYR A 16 4.21 -22.23 -14.44
C TYR A 16 5.38 -21.75 -15.29
N ASN A 17 6.54 -22.35 -15.09
CA ASN A 17 7.72 -22.04 -15.90
C ASN A 17 7.91 -23.15 -16.94
N ALA A 18 7.64 -22.86 -18.20
CA ALA A 18 7.71 -23.81 -19.30
C ALA A 18 9.12 -24.33 -19.53
N LYS A 19 10.15 -23.54 -19.30
CA LYS A 19 11.55 -23.95 -19.47
C LYS A 19 11.97 -24.99 -18.44
N LYS A 20 11.49 -24.86 -17.20
CA LYS A 20 11.81 -25.76 -16.09
C LYS A 20 10.74 -26.83 -15.88
N GLN A 21 9.65 -26.78 -16.63
CA GLN A 21 8.50 -27.69 -16.55
C GLN A 21 7.99 -27.87 -15.12
N LYS A 22 7.96 -26.77 -14.36
CA LYS A 22 7.46 -26.77 -12.98
C LYS A 22 6.85 -25.42 -12.63
N GLU A 23 5.98 -25.44 -11.61
CA GLU A 23 5.44 -24.26 -11.01
C GLU A 23 6.51 -23.54 -10.18
N GLN A 24 6.64 -22.24 -10.35
CA GLN A 24 7.56 -21.42 -9.56
C GLN A 24 6.78 -20.36 -8.79
N GLU A 25 7.25 -20.07 -7.60
CA GLU A 25 6.70 -19.01 -6.77
C GLU A 25 7.53 -17.75 -6.95
N TYR A 26 6.86 -16.65 -7.25
CA TYR A 26 7.48 -15.34 -7.38
C TYR A 26 6.89 -14.40 -6.34
N ARG A 27 7.73 -13.60 -5.73
CA ARG A 27 7.28 -12.50 -4.88
C ARG A 27 7.03 -11.27 -5.74
N GLU A 28 5.80 -10.77 -5.67
CA GLU A 28 5.43 -9.52 -6.30
C GLU A 28 5.25 -8.46 -5.21
N GLU A 29 5.86 -7.30 -5.40
CA GLU A 29 5.77 -6.20 -4.46
C GLU A 29 5.49 -4.91 -5.22
N SER A 30 4.64 -4.07 -4.66
CA SER A 30 4.33 -2.76 -5.23
C SER A 30 5.50 -1.80 -5.03
N PRO A 31 5.55 -0.68 -5.78
CA PRO A 31 6.38 0.44 -5.38
C PRO A 31 6.08 0.84 -3.95
N ALA A 32 7.05 1.44 -3.28
CA ALA A 32 6.87 1.94 -1.92
C ALA A 32 6.28 3.35 -1.94
N LEU A 33 5.26 3.56 -1.13
CA LEU A 33 4.69 4.88 -0.90
C LEU A 33 5.36 5.49 0.32
N PHE A 34 6.06 6.59 0.10
CA PHE A 34 6.74 7.35 1.15
C PHE A 34 5.91 8.55 1.56
N HIS A 35 5.98 8.88 2.82
CA HIS A 35 5.32 10.06 3.36
C HIS A 35 6.21 10.72 4.40
N HIS A 36 6.49 12.02 4.23
CA HIS A 36 7.39 12.76 5.12
C HIS A 36 6.83 12.92 6.54
N TRP A 37 5.51 13.00 6.68
CA TRP A 37 4.82 13.25 7.95
C TRP A 37 3.84 12.15 8.35
N GLY A 38 3.88 11.02 7.66
CA GLY A 38 2.87 9.97 7.83
C GLY A 38 2.91 9.26 9.18
N GLY A 39 4.06 9.20 9.81
CA GLY A 39 4.24 8.54 11.09
C GLY A 39 3.80 7.09 11.05
N THR A 40 3.32 6.58 12.17
CA THR A 40 2.73 5.24 12.22
C THR A 40 1.28 5.22 11.72
N GLU A 41 0.71 6.37 11.41
CA GLU A 41 -0.67 6.44 10.91
C GLU A 41 -0.80 5.98 9.47
N LEU A 42 0.15 6.30 8.59
CA LEU A 42 0.06 5.91 7.18
C LEU A 42 -0.08 4.40 6.99
N PRO A 43 0.74 3.55 7.62
CA PRO A 43 0.55 2.10 7.52
C PRO A 43 -0.82 1.63 8.03
N LYS A 44 -1.32 2.22 9.11
CA LYS A 44 -2.63 1.88 9.67
C LYS A 44 -3.76 2.28 8.73
N VAL A 45 -3.70 3.48 8.16
CA VAL A 45 -4.69 3.96 7.19
C VAL A 45 -4.70 3.06 5.95
N ALA A 46 -3.52 2.75 5.42
CA ALA A 46 -3.39 1.87 4.27
C ALA A 46 -3.94 0.47 4.56
N PHE A 47 -3.64 -0.07 5.73
CA PHE A 47 -4.10 -1.40 6.14
C PHE A 47 -5.62 -1.45 6.36
N GLU A 48 -6.20 -0.45 7.01
CA GLU A 48 -7.66 -0.38 7.19
C GLU A 48 -8.38 -0.26 5.85
N TRP A 49 -7.83 0.54 4.94
CA TRP A 49 -8.35 0.64 3.57
C TRP A 49 -8.28 -0.71 2.85
N PHE A 50 -7.15 -1.41 2.96
CA PHE A 50 -6.97 -2.72 2.35
C PHE A 50 -7.99 -3.74 2.85
N LYS A 51 -8.25 -3.77 4.16
CA LYS A 51 -9.26 -4.67 4.74
C LYS A 51 -10.65 -4.40 4.15
N LYS A 52 -11.02 -3.15 3.98
CA LYS A 52 -12.30 -2.78 3.36
C LYS A 52 -12.38 -3.23 1.91
N VAL A 53 -11.31 -3.03 1.15
CA VAL A 53 -11.23 -3.45 -0.26
C VAL A 53 -11.35 -4.97 -0.36
N LYS A 54 -10.67 -5.69 0.52
CA LYS A 54 -10.72 -7.17 0.54
C LYS A 54 -12.13 -7.68 0.82
N ILE A 55 -12.83 -7.08 1.76
CA ILE A 55 -14.22 -7.43 2.06
C ILE A 55 -15.12 -7.13 0.85
N ALA A 56 -14.98 -5.96 0.23
CA ALA A 56 -15.75 -5.59 -0.94
C ALA A 56 -15.51 -6.56 -2.10
N ALA A 57 -14.27 -6.92 -2.36
CA ALA A 57 -13.90 -7.88 -3.39
C ALA A 57 -14.54 -9.26 -3.14
N SER A 58 -14.55 -9.72 -1.89
CA SER A 58 -15.14 -11.01 -1.53
C SER A 58 -16.66 -11.04 -1.74
N LYS A 59 -17.34 -9.90 -1.60
CA LYS A 59 -18.79 -9.79 -1.84
C LYS A 59 -19.13 -9.80 -3.32
N ILE A 60 -18.28 -9.19 -4.16
CA ILE A 60 -18.48 -9.17 -5.60
C ILE A 60 -18.27 -10.57 -6.18
N GLY A 61 -17.14 -11.19 -5.85
CA GLY A 61 -16.80 -12.55 -6.28
C GLY A 61 -16.59 -12.69 -7.78
N GLY A 62 -16.27 -13.91 -8.20
CA GLY A 62 -16.16 -14.27 -9.60
C GLY A 62 -14.94 -13.66 -10.30
N SER A 63 -15.07 -13.38 -11.61
CA SER A 63 -14.01 -12.89 -12.47
C SER A 63 -13.99 -11.37 -12.66
N ASP A 64 -14.76 -10.64 -11.87
CA ASP A 64 -14.79 -9.19 -11.95
C ASP A 64 -13.40 -8.61 -11.67
N PRO A 65 -12.91 -7.66 -12.48
CA PRO A 65 -11.61 -7.02 -12.27
C PRO A 65 -11.42 -6.43 -10.87
N PHE A 66 -12.49 -5.99 -10.22
CA PHE A 66 -12.43 -5.47 -8.85
C PHE A 66 -12.03 -6.52 -7.81
N THR A 67 -12.08 -7.80 -8.15
CA THR A 67 -11.64 -8.88 -7.26
C THR A 67 -10.14 -9.14 -7.34
N ARG A 68 -9.45 -8.52 -8.27
CA ARG A 68 -7.99 -8.66 -8.40
C ARG A 68 -7.28 -7.80 -7.38
N LEU A 69 -6.79 -8.46 -6.34
CA LEU A 69 -6.02 -7.82 -5.28
C LEU A 69 -4.53 -8.03 -5.58
N GLU A 70 -4.01 -7.26 -6.52
CA GLU A 70 -2.60 -7.31 -6.92
C GLU A 70 -1.86 -6.12 -6.31
N PRO A 71 -0.61 -6.30 -5.85
CA PRO A 71 0.13 -5.24 -5.14
C PRO A 71 0.21 -3.92 -5.90
N ARG A 72 0.52 -3.97 -7.19
CA ARG A 72 0.67 -2.74 -8.00
C ARG A 72 -0.65 -2.00 -8.18
N ASN A 73 -1.72 -2.73 -8.44
CA ASN A 73 -3.04 -2.13 -8.59
C ASN A 73 -3.56 -1.58 -7.26
N LEU A 74 -3.33 -2.30 -6.18
CA LEU A 74 -3.69 -1.82 -4.84
C LEU A 74 -2.98 -0.51 -4.51
N MET A 75 -1.72 -0.38 -4.86
CA MET A 75 -0.99 0.86 -4.61
C MET A 75 -1.59 2.04 -5.39
N VAL A 76 -1.93 1.86 -6.65
CA VAL A 76 -2.58 2.91 -7.45
C VAL A 76 -3.93 3.31 -6.84
N GLN A 77 -4.73 2.33 -6.43
CA GLN A 77 -6.03 2.58 -5.82
C GLN A 77 -5.91 3.30 -4.48
N LEU A 78 -4.94 2.89 -3.66
CA LEU A 78 -4.66 3.54 -2.37
C LEU A 78 -4.31 5.00 -2.57
N ILE A 79 -3.38 5.29 -3.47
CA ILE A 79 -2.97 6.66 -3.76
C ILE A 79 -4.16 7.48 -4.25
N GLY A 80 -4.95 6.93 -5.17
CA GLY A 80 -6.15 7.58 -5.67
C GLY A 80 -7.15 7.93 -4.58
N THR A 81 -7.36 7.01 -3.64
CA THR A 81 -8.27 7.23 -2.50
C THR A 81 -7.75 8.33 -1.58
N LEU A 82 -6.48 8.27 -1.21
CA LEU A 82 -5.88 9.26 -0.32
C LEU A 82 -5.86 10.65 -0.95
N ALA A 83 -5.48 10.74 -2.21
CA ALA A 83 -5.43 12.00 -2.94
C ALA A 83 -6.83 12.61 -3.11
N ARG A 84 -7.83 11.78 -3.38
CA ARG A 84 -9.22 12.23 -3.54
C ARG A 84 -9.78 12.84 -2.28
N GLU A 85 -9.56 12.22 -1.13
CA GLU A 85 -10.03 12.73 0.16
C GLU A 85 -9.46 14.12 0.43
N LYS A 86 -8.18 14.32 0.15
CA LYS A 86 -7.54 15.62 0.37
C LYS A 86 -7.88 16.64 -0.69
N TRP A 87 -8.11 16.22 -1.90
CA TRP A 87 -8.58 17.10 -2.97
C TRP A 87 -9.92 17.72 -2.63
N ASP A 88 -10.85 16.93 -2.11
CA ASP A 88 -12.16 17.43 -1.72
C ASP A 88 -12.04 18.52 -0.64
N GLN A 89 -11.17 18.36 0.35
CA GLN A 89 -10.88 19.38 1.34
C GLN A 89 -10.29 20.65 0.72
N TYR A 90 -9.43 20.49 -0.25
CA TYR A 90 -8.78 21.59 -0.93
C TYR A 90 -9.74 22.38 -1.81
N SER A 91 -10.59 21.68 -2.54
CA SER A 91 -11.53 22.30 -3.48
C SER A 91 -12.66 23.06 -2.79
N THR A 92 -13.04 22.68 -1.57
CA THR A 92 -14.10 23.36 -0.81
C THR A 92 -13.60 24.56 -0.02
N GLY A 93 -12.28 24.74 0.11
CA GLY A 93 -11.69 25.81 0.90
C GLY A 93 -11.94 25.71 2.39
N THR A 94 -12.51 24.60 2.85
CA THR A 94 -12.85 24.38 4.27
C THR A 94 -11.78 23.64 5.03
N GLY A 95 -10.80 23.06 4.34
CA GLY A 95 -9.74 22.32 4.94
C GLY A 95 -8.67 23.22 5.53
N LYS A 96 -8.22 22.92 6.71
CA LYS A 96 -6.90 23.33 7.12
C LYS A 96 -5.94 22.80 6.07
N HIS A 97 -4.89 23.57 5.76
CA HIS A 97 -3.83 23.11 4.86
C HIS A 97 -3.15 21.89 5.49
N ASP A 98 -3.82 20.78 5.40
CA ASP A 98 -3.26 19.51 5.81
C ASP A 98 -2.55 18.92 4.60
N THR A 99 -1.28 19.29 4.45
CA THR A 99 -0.40 18.78 3.41
C THR A 99 -0.08 17.31 3.61
N TRP A 100 -0.64 16.74 4.66
CA TRP A 100 -0.35 15.40 5.12
C TRP A 100 -0.56 14.33 4.03
N MET A 101 -1.67 14.40 3.31
CA MET A 101 -2.03 13.31 2.40
C MET A 101 -1.54 13.49 0.96
N THR A 102 -1.27 14.69 0.50
CA THR A 102 -0.95 14.90 -0.91
C THR A 102 0.43 15.48 -1.17
N HIS A 103 0.84 16.47 -0.40
CA HIS A 103 2.06 17.20 -0.69
C HIS A 103 3.33 16.52 -0.18
N SER A 104 3.18 15.59 0.75
CA SER A 104 4.32 14.92 1.38
C SER A 104 4.45 13.46 0.96
N MET A 105 3.61 12.99 0.03
CA MET A 105 3.70 11.64 -0.52
C MET A 105 4.53 11.61 -1.78
N TYR A 106 5.29 10.54 -1.94
CA TYR A 106 5.98 10.24 -3.19
C TYR A 106 6.21 8.73 -3.31
N LEU A 107 6.46 8.28 -4.54
CA LEU A 107 6.73 6.87 -4.82
C LEU A 107 8.21 6.64 -5.01
N GLY A 108 8.69 5.54 -4.45
CA GLY A 108 9.99 4.96 -4.76
C GLY A 108 9.80 3.56 -5.33
N LYS A 109 10.78 3.07 -6.06
CA LYS A 109 10.69 1.72 -6.64
C LYS A 109 10.68 0.62 -5.57
N ASP A 110 11.30 0.87 -4.41
CA ASP A 110 11.34 -0.02 -3.27
C ASP A 110 11.56 0.79 -1.98
N GLU A 111 11.65 0.09 -0.85
CA GLU A 111 11.84 0.71 0.47
C GLU A 111 13.15 1.49 0.64
N ASN A 112 14.12 1.27 -0.24
CA ASN A 112 15.43 1.92 -0.20
C ASN A 112 15.51 3.15 -1.11
N ASP A 113 14.45 3.43 -1.86
CA ASP A 113 14.43 4.51 -2.85
C ASP A 113 13.80 5.80 -2.31
N GLY A 114 13.92 6.01 -1.02
CA GLY A 114 13.40 7.20 -0.36
C GLY A 114 13.77 7.23 1.11
N ASP A 115 13.17 8.15 1.85
CA ASP A 115 13.48 8.35 3.26
C ASP A 115 12.33 7.88 4.16
N ASN A 116 12.56 6.77 4.87
CA ASN A 116 11.66 6.23 5.89
C ASN A 116 12.37 6.10 7.25
N SER A 117 13.36 6.94 7.49
CA SER A 117 14.30 6.80 8.61
C SER A 117 13.67 6.92 9.99
N ASP A 118 12.52 7.59 10.12
CA ASP A 118 11.90 7.79 11.44
C ASP A 118 11.07 6.59 11.91
N ASN A 119 10.30 5.98 11.00
CA ASN A 119 9.35 4.92 11.35
C ASN A 119 9.56 3.61 10.57
N GLY A 120 10.47 3.60 9.61
CA GLY A 120 10.78 2.42 8.82
C GLY A 120 9.78 2.15 7.70
N HIS A 121 9.85 0.92 7.20
CA HIS A 121 9.02 0.43 6.12
C HIS A 121 8.02 -0.60 6.63
N TYR A 122 6.78 -0.49 6.17
CA TYR A 122 5.71 -1.43 6.50
C TYR A 122 5.23 -2.13 5.23
N THR A 123 4.85 -3.38 5.37
CA THR A 123 4.39 -4.18 4.24
C THR A 123 3.04 -4.82 4.55
N ILE A 124 2.09 -4.65 3.64
CA ILE A 124 0.80 -5.31 3.71
C ILE A 124 0.89 -6.55 2.84
N ASP A 125 0.72 -7.72 3.46
CA ASP A 125 0.75 -9.01 2.76
C ASP A 125 -0.66 -9.34 2.29
N VAL A 126 -0.84 -9.36 0.96
CA VAL A 126 -2.15 -9.63 0.36
C VAL A 126 -2.61 -11.07 0.64
N ASP A 127 -1.68 -12.01 0.70
CA ASP A 127 -2.00 -13.42 0.91
C ASP A 127 -2.46 -13.71 2.34
N THR A 128 -1.74 -13.17 3.33
CA THR A 128 -2.05 -13.40 4.74
C THR A 128 -3.04 -12.40 5.30
N GLY A 129 -3.22 -11.26 4.64
CA GLY A 129 -4.07 -10.18 5.13
C GLY A 129 -3.50 -9.48 6.36
N LYS A 130 -2.19 -9.50 6.55
CA LYS A 130 -1.51 -8.94 7.72
C LYS A 130 -0.61 -7.77 7.36
N LEU A 131 -0.34 -6.95 8.36
CA LEU A 131 0.59 -5.82 8.27
C LEU A 131 1.88 -6.18 9.02
N TYR A 132 3.00 -6.02 8.34
CA TYR A 132 4.33 -6.31 8.90
C TYR A 132 5.16 -5.04 8.99
N ASN A 133 6.02 -4.97 10.01
CA ASN A 133 7.03 -3.93 10.12
C ASN A 133 8.29 -4.30 9.34
N ASP A 134 9.32 -3.47 9.39
CA ASP A 134 10.59 -3.68 8.67
C ASP A 134 11.43 -4.82 9.26
N LYS A 135 11.09 -5.29 10.45
CA LYS A 135 11.72 -6.46 11.06
C LYS A 135 11.01 -7.77 10.70
N GLY A 136 9.95 -7.70 9.88
CA GLY A 136 9.17 -8.86 9.52
C GLY A 136 8.19 -9.32 10.58
N GLU A 137 7.95 -8.52 11.60
CA GLU A 137 6.98 -8.82 12.66
C GLU A 137 5.57 -8.41 12.25
N SER A 138 4.60 -9.30 12.44
CA SER A 138 3.19 -8.99 12.23
C SER A 138 2.69 -8.07 13.35
N ILE A 139 2.19 -6.90 12.98
CA ILE A 139 1.67 -5.92 13.94
C ILE A 139 0.16 -5.73 13.81
N ALA A 140 -0.44 -6.31 12.79
CA ALA A 140 -1.90 -6.32 12.61
C ALA A 140 -2.33 -7.38 11.60
#